data_9be2d7c36b37bfd7b7fd5aba44dbcfa1
#
_entry.id   9be2d7c36b37bfd7b7fd5aba44dbcfa1
#
_cell.length_a   1.000
_cell.length_b   1.000
_cell.length_c   1.000
_cell.angle_alpha   90.00
_cell.angle_beta   90.00
_cell.angle_gamma   90.00
#
_symmetry.space_group_name_H-M   'P 1'
#
loop_
_entity.id
_entity.type
_entity.pdbx_description
1 polymer ?
#
loop_
_entity_poly.entity_id
_entity_poly.type
_entity_poly.pdbx_seq_one_letter_code
_entity_poly.pdbx_strand_id
1 'polypeptide(L)' 'MIRMIKTHAGYAMHEIICDATGAPVSSFPAIIQGMTRLDALKYMEDVIEAAKLPAIRLNEKTR' A
#
# COMPACT_ATOMS: atom_id res chain seq x y z
N MET A 1 -4.88 -2.92 3.75
CA MET A 1 -4.01 -3.88 3.05
C MET A 1 -2.90 -3.14 2.33
N ILE A 2 -1.67 -3.53 2.57
CA ILE A 2 -0.53 -2.86 1.94
C ILE A 2 -0.33 -3.40 0.54
N ARG A 3 -0.20 -2.50 -0.44
CA ARG A 3 0.07 -2.89 -1.81
C ARG A 3 1.01 -1.88 -2.47
N MET A 4 1.74 -2.36 -3.46
CA MET A 4 2.56 -1.49 -4.29
C MET A 4 1.66 -0.74 -5.27
N ILE A 5 1.86 0.56 -5.37
CA ILE A 5 1.10 1.42 -6.26
C ILE A 5 2.00 1.92 -7.38
N LYS A 6 1.52 1.89 -8.58
CA LYS A 6 2.20 2.45 -9.75
C LYS A 6 1.53 3.76 -10.13
N THR A 7 2.28 4.84 -10.17
CA THR A 7 1.81 6.14 -10.64
C THR A 7 2.76 6.63 -11.72
N HIS A 8 2.45 7.78 -12.30
CA HIS A 8 3.34 8.39 -13.30
C HIS A 8 4.69 8.78 -12.68
N ALA A 9 4.74 8.93 -11.36
CA ALA A 9 5.98 9.30 -10.68
C ALA A 9 6.83 8.07 -10.28
N GLY A 10 6.31 6.85 -10.46
CA GLY A 10 7.04 5.63 -10.11
C GLY A 10 6.25 4.71 -9.21
N TYR A 11 6.94 4.01 -8.32
CA TYR A 11 6.33 3.03 -7.43
C TYR A 11 6.38 3.50 -5.98
N ALA A 12 5.35 3.17 -5.22
CA ALA A 12 5.28 3.48 -3.79
C ALA A 12 4.45 2.42 -3.07
N MET A 13 4.65 2.28 -1.77
CA MET A 13 3.84 1.39 -0.94
C MET A 13 2.73 2.19 -0.29
N HIS A 14 1.51 1.70 -0.40
CA HIS A 14 0.32 2.34 0.16
C HIS A 14 -0.50 1.36 0.96
N GLU A 15 -1.20 1.89 1.97
CA GLU A 15 -2.31 1.19 2.59
C GLU A 15 -3.53 1.38 1.71
N ILE A 16 -4.19 0.30 1.34
CA ILE A 16 -5.34 0.34 0.46
C ILE A 16 -6.59 0.11 1.29
N ILE A 17 -7.58 0.99 1.11
CA ILE A 17 -8.89 0.85 1.72
C ILE A 17 -9.85 0.36 0.66
N CYS A 18 -10.53 -0.75 0.95
CA CYS A 18 -11.44 -1.37 0.00
C CYS A 18 -12.88 -1.23 0.49
N ASP A 19 -13.82 -1.23 -0.46
CA ASP A 19 -15.23 -1.25 -0.11
C ASP A 19 -15.70 -2.67 0.20
N ALA A 20 -17.01 -2.85 0.37
CA ALA A 20 -17.59 -4.14 0.76
C ALA A 20 -17.38 -5.22 -0.31
N THR A 21 -17.14 -4.83 -1.56
CA THR A 21 -16.91 -5.78 -2.64
C THR A 21 -15.43 -6.14 -2.81
N GLY A 22 -14.57 -5.52 -2.01
CA GLY A 22 -13.12 -5.72 -2.12
C GLY A 22 -12.45 -4.80 -3.14
N ALA A 23 -13.18 -3.89 -3.75
CA ALA A 23 -12.61 -2.96 -4.72
C ALA A 23 -11.88 -1.81 -4.00
N PRO A 24 -10.68 -1.42 -4.46
CA PRO A 24 -9.97 -0.31 -3.83
C PRO A 24 -10.70 1.01 -4.04
N VAL A 25 -10.95 1.75 -2.96
CA VAL A 25 -11.62 3.04 -3.03
C VAL A 25 -10.75 4.19 -2.57
N SER A 26 -9.68 3.91 -1.85
CA SER A 26 -8.83 4.96 -1.30
C SER A 26 -7.47 4.36 -0.93
N SER A 27 -6.46 5.20 -0.84
CA SER A 27 -5.15 4.77 -0.38
C SER A 27 -4.39 5.94 0.22
N PHE A 28 -3.42 5.62 1.08
CA PHE A 28 -2.50 6.62 1.62
C PHE A 28 -1.13 5.97 1.78
N PRO A 29 -0.05 6.79 1.75
CA PRO A 29 1.30 6.24 1.85
C PRO A 29 1.49 5.44 3.13
N ALA A 30 2.14 4.28 3.01
CA ALA A 30 2.47 3.45 4.16
C ALA A 30 3.63 4.10 4.91
N ILE A 31 3.47 4.26 6.22
CA ILE A 31 4.45 4.94 7.07
C ILE A 31 4.81 4.05 8.24
N ILE A 32 6.11 3.87 8.47
CA ILE A 32 6.60 3.10 9.60
C ILE A 32 7.09 4.08 10.66
N GLN A 33 6.21 4.42 11.60
CA GLN A 33 6.58 5.27 12.73
C GLN A 33 5.61 5.04 13.87
N GLY A 34 6.04 5.34 15.08
CA GLY A 34 5.21 5.15 16.26
C GLY A 34 4.97 3.70 16.60
N MET A 35 5.81 2.79 16.11
CA MET A 35 5.66 1.35 16.31
C MET A 35 6.72 0.82 17.25
N THR A 36 6.40 -0.29 17.94
CA THR A 36 7.43 -1.04 18.63
C THR A 36 8.34 -1.70 17.59
N ARG A 37 9.51 -2.15 18.06
CA ARG A 37 10.45 -2.81 17.15
C ARG A 37 9.83 -4.03 16.50
N LEU A 38 9.09 -4.84 17.26
CA LEU A 38 8.46 -6.04 16.73
C LEU A 38 7.39 -5.69 15.71
N ASP A 39 6.58 -4.67 16.00
CA ASP A 39 5.55 -4.24 15.05
C ASP A 39 6.16 -3.75 13.76
N ALA A 40 7.27 -3.02 13.83
CA ALA A 40 7.96 -2.52 12.66
C ALA A 40 8.48 -3.67 11.80
N LEU A 41 9.01 -4.72 12.43
CA LEU A 41 9.50 -5.89 11.69
C LEU A 41 8.34 -6.58 10.96
N LYS A 42 7.20 -6.77 11.63
CA LYS A 42 6.03 -7.38 10.99
C LYS A 42 5.52 -6.53 9.84
N TYR A 43 5.53 -5.22 10.02
CA TYR A 43 5.08 -4.32 8.96
C TYR A 43 5.99 -4.42 7.74
N MET A 44 7.30 -4.52 7.97
CA MET A 44 8.25 -4.67 6.87
C MET A 44 8.09 -6.01 6.16
N GLU A 45 7.75 -7.07 6.88
CA GLU A 45 7.45 -8.34 6.25
C GLU A 45 6.22 -8.22 5.35
N ASP A 46 5.20 -7.50 5.80
CA ASP A 46 4.01 -7.27 4.99
C ASP A 46 4.35 -6.47 3.73
N VAL A 47 5.24 -5.49 3.85
CA VAL A 47 5.70 -4.70 2.71
C VAL A 47 6.43 -5.59 1.70
N ILE A 48 7.29 -6.49 2.18
CA ILE A 48 8.01 -7.40 1.30
C ILE A 48 7.03 -8.32 0.56
N GLU A 49 6.04 -8.86 1.26
CA GLU A 49 5.02 -9.69 0.61
C GLU A 49 4.24 -8.91 -0.42
N ALA A 50 3.86 -7.68 -0.10
CA ALA A 50 3.14 -6.83 -1.03
C ALA A 50 3.97 -6.53 -2.29
N ALA A 51 5.27 -6.39 -2.13
CA ALA A 51 6.15 -6.09 -3.26
C ALA A 51 6.24 -7.25 -4.26
N LYS A 52 5.89 -8.46 -3.83
CA LYS A 52 5.88 -9.64 -4.72
C LYS A 52 4.63 -9.70 -5.57
N LEU A 53 3.60 -8.94 -5.24
CA LEU A 53 2.33 -8.93 -5.97
C LEU A 53 2.38 -7.88 -7.08
N PRO A 54 1.55 -8.03 -8.13
CA PRO A 54 1.48 -7.01 -9.16
C PRO A 54 1.11 -5.65 -8.59
N ALA A 55 1.71 -4.60 -9.11
CA ALA A 55 1.40 -3.25 -8.66
C ALA A 55 -0.01 -2.85 -9.07
N ILE A 56 -0.68 -2.08 -8.20
CA ILE A 56 -1.99 -1.54 -8.49
C ILE A 56 -1.79 -0.17 -9.12
N ARG A 57 -2.42 0.07 -10.27
CA ARG A 57 -2.34 1.36 -10.93
C ARG A 57 -3.49 2.22 -10.46
N LEU A 58 -3.16 3.38 -9.91
CA LEU A 58 -4.19 4.33 -9.51
C LEU A 58 -4.71 5.08 -10.73
N ASN A 59 -6.00 5.40 -10.71
CA ASN A 59 -6.59 6.23 -11.73
C ASN A 59 -6.34 7.69 -11.39
N GLU A 60 -5.31 8.25 -11.99
CA GLU A 60 -4.87 9.60 -11.66
C GLU A 60 -5.80 10.69 -12.17
N LYS A 61 -6.71 10.34 -13.06
CA LYS A 61 -7.65 11.31 -13.60
C LYS A 61 -8.74 11.69 -12.61
N THR A 62 -8.92 10.92 -11.56
CA THR A 62 -9.97 11.18 -10.58
C THR A 62 -9.52 12.09 -9.46
N ARG A 63 -8.30 12.55 -9.48
CA ARG A 63 -7.77 13.41 -8.43
C ARG A 63 -7.94 14.86 -8.76
#